data_540bde42e5d73c618f9b776b6bb175bd
#
_entry.id   540bde42e5d73c618f9b776b6bb175bd
#
_cell.length_a   1.000
_cell.length_b   1.000
_cell.length_c   1.000
_cell.angle_alpha   90.00
_cell.angle_beta   90.00
_cell.angle_gamma   90.00
#
_symmetry.space_group_name_H-M   'P 1'
#
loop_
_entity.id
_entity.type
_entity.pdbx_description
1 polymer ?
#
loop_
_entity_poly.entity_id
_entity_poly.type
_entity_poly.pdbx_seq_one_letter_code
_entity_poly.pdbx_strand_id
1 'polypeptide(L)'
;MHNAYVYDKNGKKLAGKMFKINDEEGAKLINTYGTKTIKGKSYYRVGENEYIAAGNIDGTLKFLKRNSYVYNQYGNRDNSLKRKKNEQVATYGSAVTINGAKYYRIGIRQYIKKSNFM
;
A
#
# COMPACT_ATOMS: atom_id res chain seq x y z
N MET A 1 -4.47 -8.71 0.92
CA MET A 1 -4.07 -8.17 -0.39
C MET A 1 -4.81 -6.86 -0.64
N HIS A 2 -4.14 -5.89 -1.21
CA HIS A 2 -4.72 -4.59 -1.43
C HIS A 2 -4.76 -4.26 -2.92
N ASN A 3 -5.93 -3.82 -3.41
CA ASN A 3 -6.11 -3.41 -4.80
C ASN A 3 -6.09 -1.90 -4.92
N ALA A 4 -5.42 -1.38 -5.97
CA ALA A 4 -5.38 0.04 -6.26
C ALA A 4 -6.50 0.40 -7.24
N TYR A 5 -7.35 1.34 -6.87
CA TYR A 5 -8.38 1.85 -7.77
C TYR A 5 -7.76 2.76 -8.83
N VAL A 6 -8.37 2.76 -10.01
CA VAL A 6 -8.00 3.66 -11.10
C VAL A 6 -8.98 4.83 -11.12
N TYR A 7 -8.45 6.04 -11.26
CA TYR A 7 -9.24 7.28 -11.26
C TYR A 7 -9.08 8.00 -12.61
N ASP A 8 -10.07 8.82 -12.96
CA ASP A 8 -9.98 9.68 -14.14
C ASP A 8 -9.22 10.97 -13.82
N LYS A 9 -9.04 11.84 -14.82
CA LYS A 9 -8.31 13.11 -14.66
C LYS A 9 -8.94 14.07 -13.66
N ASN A 10 -10.19 13.86 -13.29
CA ASN A 10 -10.90 14.68 -12.31
C ASN A 10 -10.90 14.06 -10.91
N GLY A 11 -10.26 12.92 -10.73
CA GLY A 11 -10.19 12.22 -9.46
C GLY A 11 -11.40 11.33 -9.17
N LYS A 12 -12.22 11.06 -10.19
CA LYS A 12 -13.38 10.18 -10.06
C LYS A 12 -12.98 8.73 -10.34
N LYS A 13 -13.40 7.83 -9.45
CA LYS A 13 -13.10 6.40 -9.57
C LYS A 13 -13.73 5.83 -10.85
N LEU A 14 -12.92 5.14 -11.65
CA LEU A 14 -13.40 4.46 -12.84
C LEU A 14 -13.97 3.10 -12.46
N ALA A 15 -15.26 2.91 -12.75
CA ALA A 15 -15.96 1.66 -12.44
C ALA A 15 -15.35 0.49 -13.23
N GLY A 16 -15.15 -0.63 -12.54
CA GLY A 16 -14.65 -1.85 -13.17
C GLY A 16 -13.15 -1.86 -13.50
N LYS A 17 -12.43 -0.77 -13.21
CA LYS A 17 -10.98 -0.71 -13.43
C LYS A 17 -10.24 -0.72 -12.10
N MET A 18 -9.23 -1.58 -12.00
CA MET A 18 -8.49 -1.77 -10.78
C MET A 18 -7.16 -2.44 -11.09
N PHE A 19 -6.07 -1.93 -10.51
CA PHE A 19 -4.80 -2.64 -10.50
C PHE A 19 -4.78 -3.55 -9.29
N LYS A 20 -4.72 -4.84 -9.53
CA LYS A 20 -4.65 -5.84 -8.47
C LYS A 20 -3.20 -6.05 -8.06
N ILE A 21 -2.95 -5.94 -6.76
CA ILE A 21 -1.66 -6.28 -6.18
C ILE A 21 -1.81 -7.68 -5.60
N ASN A 22 -1.05 -8.61 -6.14
CA ASN A 22 -1.12 -10.01 -5.76
C ASN A 22 0.20 -10.44 -5.12
N ASP A 23 0.17 -10.74 -3.82
CA ASP A 23 1.36 -11.18 -3.09
C ASP A 23 1.91 -12.51 -3.60
N GLU A 24 1.05 -13.35 -4.18
CA GLU A 24 1.48 -14.64 -4.74
C GLU A 24 2.31 -14.47 -6.01
N GLU A 25 2.03 -13.44 -6.79
CA GLU A 25 2.76 -13.13 -8.03
C GLU A 25 4.01 -12.28 -7.81
N GLY A 26 4.14 -11.67 -6.62
CA GLY A 26 5.26 -10.79 -6.29
C GLY A 26 5.08 -9.37 -6.81
N ALA A 27 6.19 -8.64 -6.97
CA ALA A 27 6.18 -7.25 -7.42
C ALA A 27 5.75 -7.13 -8.87
N LYS A 28 4.89 -6.15 -9.16
CA LYS A 28 4.41 -5.85 -10.50
C LYS A 28 4.97 -4.53 -10.97
N LEU A 29 5.57 -4.52 -12.16
CA LEU A 29 6.04 -3.29 -12.78
C LEU A 29 4.87 -2.56 -13.42
N ILE A 30 4.75 -1.27 -13.12
CA ILE A 30 3.73 -0.40 -13.70
C ILE A 30 4.43 0.76 -14.38
N ASN A 31 4.12 0.97 -15.67
CA ASN A 31 4.63 2.14 -16.38
C ASN A 31 3.86 3.38 -15.94
N THR A 32 4.59 4.42 -15.57
CA THR A 32 3.98 5.71 -15.21
C THR A 32 4.42 6.78 -16.19
N TYR A 33 3.51 7.72 -16.47
CA TYR A 33 3.71 8.77 -17.48
C TYR A 33 3.61 10.17 -16.86
N GLY A 34 4.18 10.34 -15.68
CA GLY A 34 4.19 11.59 -14.95
C GLY A 34 3.21 11.60 -13.77
N THR A 35 3.21 12.70 -13.05
CA THR A 35 2.39 12.88 -11.84
C THR A 35 1.37 13.98 -12.05
N LYS A 36 0.28 13.94 -11.29
CA LYS A 36 -0.74 14.98 -11.27
C LYS A 36 -1.30 15.12 -9.86
N THR A 37 -1.54 16.37 -9.45
CA THR A 37 -2.24 16.66 -8.20
C THR A 37 -3.70 16.91 -8.50
N ILE A 38 -4.58 16.13 -7.89
CA ILE A 38 -6.03 16.25 -8.03
C ILE A 38 -6.63 16.42 -6.63
N LYS A 39 -7.32 17.55 -6.41
CA LYS A 39 -7.95 17.86 -5.12
C LYS A 39 -6.97 17.75 -3.94
N GLY A 40 -5.73 18.19 -4.14
CA GLY A 40 -4.69 18.17 -3.10
C GLY A 40 -3.99 16.83 -2.89
N LYS A 41 -4.31 15.81 -3.69
CA LYS A 41 -3.72 14.49 -3.61
C LYS A 41 -2.91 14.18 -4.85
N SER A 42 -1.75 13.54 -4.69
CA SER A 42 -0.87 13.19 -5.81
C SER A 42 -1.25 11.85 -6.43
N TYR A 43 -1.23 11.80 -7.74
CA TYR A 43 -1.50 10.59 -8.52
C TYR A 43 -0.43 10.38 -9.57
N TYR A 44 -0.20 9.12 -9.94
CA TYR A 44 0.59 8.77 -11.13
C TYR A 44 -0.35 8.47 -12.28
N ARG A 45 -0.01 9.00 -13.47
CA ARG A 45 -0.70 8.64 -14.68
C ARG A 45 -0.21 7.27 -15.15
N VAL A 46 -1.13 6.35 -15.37
CA VAL A 46 -0.81 4.97 -15.81
C VAL A 46 -1.40 4.63 -17.18
N GLY A 47 -2.16 5.55 -17.77
CA GLY A 47 -2.75 5.40 -19.11
C GLY A 47 -3.49 6.65 -19.49
N GLU A 48 -4.15 6.64 -20.65
CA GLU A 48 -4.99 7.75 -21.09
C GLU A 48 -6.18 7.89 -20.12
N ASN A 49 -6.28 9.05 -19.46
CA ASN A 49 -7.32 9.34 -18.48
C ASN A 49 -7.38 8.30 -17.34
N GLU A 50 -6.22 7.72 -17.01
CA GLU A 50 -6.12 6.69 -15.95
C GLU A 50 -5.03 7.08 -14.96
N TYR A 51 -5.40 7.16 -13.68
CA TYR A 51 -4.53 7.60 -12.59
C TYR A 51 -4.63 6.69 -11.39
N ILE A 52 -3.52 6.46 -10.71
CA ILE A 52 -3.45 5.70 -9.45
C ILE A 52 -2.88 6.62 -8.38
N ALA A 53 -3.45 6.58 -7.18
CA ALA A 53 -2.92 7.36 -6.06
C ALA A 53 -1.45 7.03 -5.81
N ALA A 54 -0.62 8.06 -5.71
CA ALA A 54 0.83 7.90 -5.57
C ALA A 54 1.23 7.07 -4.35
N GLY A 55 0.47 7.14 -3.26
CA GLY A 55 0.73 6.35 -2.06
C GLY A 55 0.64 4.83 -2.28
N ASN A 56 -0.08 4.37 -3.33
CA ASN A 56 -0.14 2.94 -3.66
C ASN A 56 1.13 2.46 -4.38
N ILE A 57 1.92 3.37 -4.92
CA ILE A 57 3.16 3.07 -5.65
C ILE A 57 4.38 3.38 -4.79
N ASP A 58 4.47 4.62 -4.29
CA ASP A 58 5.61 5.10 -3.50
C ASP A 58 5.52 4.71 -2.02
N GLY A 59 4.30 4.44 -1.55
CA GLY A 59 4.03 4.25 -0.14
C GLY A 59 3.88 5.56 0.62
N THR A 60 3.42 5.44 1.84
CA THR A 60 3.31 6.54 2.80
C THR A 60 4.19 6.20 4.00
N LEU A 61 5.11 7.09 4.36
CA LEU A 61 6.00 6.87 5.50
C LEU A 61 5.26 7.08 6.81
N LYS A 62 5.37 6.11 7.71
CA LYS A 62 4.78 6.15 9.04
C LYS A 62 5.79 5.67 10.07
N PHE A 63 5.72 6.21 11.29
CA PHE A 63 6.61 5.82 12.37
C PHE A 63 5.98 4.73 13.23
N LEU A 64 6.79 3.77 13.66
CA LEU A 64 6.37 2.75 14.61
C LEU A 64 6.43 3.30 16.03
N LYS A 65 5.38 3.07 16.82
CA LYS A 65 5.36 3.48 18.22
C LYS A 65 5.88 2.39 19.17
N ARG A 66 6.15 1.20 18.64
CA ARG A 66 6.71 0.07 19.41
C ARG A 66 7.44 -0.89 18.48
N ASN A 67 8.27 -1.79 19.04
CA ASN A 67 8.87 -2.87 18.28
C ASN A 67 7.76 -3.75 17.71
N SER A 68 7.92 -4.16 16.44
CA SER A 68 6.87 -4.84 15.70
C SER A 68 7.40 -6.06 14.98
N TYR A 69 6.60 -7.14 14.98
CA TYR A 69 6.86 -8.28 14.11
C TYR A 69 6.30 -8.02 12.72
N VAL A 70 6.89 -8.69 11.74
CA VAL A 70 6.39 -8.70 10.37
C VAL A 70 5.60 -9.98 10.14
N TYR A 71 4.43 -9.85 9.50
CA TYR A 71 3.52 -10.94 9.20
C TYR A 71 3.40 -11.14 7.70
N ASN A 72 3.06 -12.35 7.27
CA ASN A 72 2.75 -12.60 5.86
C ASN A 72 1.27 -12.28 5.56
N GLN A 73 0.85 -12.49 4.30
CA GLN A 73 -0.53 -12.20 3.86
C GLN A 73 -1.60 -13.06 4.53
N TYR A 74 -1.20 -14.13 5.19
CA TYR A 74 -2.10 -15.02 5.93
C TYR A 74 -2.16 -14.73 7.42
N GLY A 75 -1.39 -13.73 7.87
CA GLY A 75 -1.32 -13.36 9.28
C GLY A 75 -0.35 -14.19 10.09
N ASN A 76 0.53 -14.95 9.46
CA ASN A 76 1.57 -15.72 10.14
C ASN A 76 2.80 -14.85 10.37
N ARG A 77 3.30 -14.86 11.61
CA ARG A 77 4.47 -14.08 12.00
C ARG A 77 5.75 -14.66 11.43
N ASP A 78 6.59 -13.81 10.86
CA ASP A 78 7.94 -14.17 10.48
C ASP A 78 8.90 -13.75 11.58
N ASN A 79 9.42 -14.72 12.32
CA ASN A 79 10.29 -14.46 13.47
C ASN A 79 11.67 -13.94 13.08
N SER A 80 12.06 -14.03 11.81
CA SER A 80 13.34 -13.54 11.33
C SER A 80 13.29 -12.04 10.97
N LEU A 81 12.09 -11.48 10.86
CA LEU A 81 11.89 -10.08 10.47
C LEU A 81 11.28 -9.30 11.63
N LYS A 82 11.95 -8.22 12.02
CA LYS A 82 11.47 -7.32 13.08
C LYS A 82 11.75 -5.88 12.68
N ARG A 83 10.87 -4.97 13.13
CA ARG A 83 11.04 -3.54 12.99
C ARG A 83 11.04 -2.90 14.37
N LYS A 84 11.89 -1.90 14.56
CA LYS A 84 12.11 -1.30 15.87
C LYS A 84 11.22 -0.09 16.10
N LYS A 85 10.92 0.18 17.38
CA LYS A 85 10.26 1.41 17.82
C LYS A 85 10.96 2.63 17.23
N ASN A 86 10.18 3.61 16.78
CA ASN A 86 10.63 4.85 16.13
C ASN A 86 11.20 4.68 14.73
N GLU A 87 11.23 3.45 14.19
CA GLU A 87 11.64 3.24 12.80
C GLU A 87 10.58 3.80 11.86
N GLN A 88 11.01 4.44 10.80
CA GLN A 88 10.14 4.94 9.75
C GLN A 88 9.96 3.86 8.69
N VAL A 89 8.72 3.50 8.42
CA VAL A 89 8.39 2.40 7.52
C VAL A 89 7.41 2.87 6.45
N ALA A 90 7.69 2.55 5.19
CA ALA A 90 6.77 2.83 4.09
C ALA A 90 5.59 1.86 4.14
N THR A 91 4.37 2.39 4.10
CA THR A 91 3.14 1.61 4.02
C THR A 91 2.46 1.85 2.68
N TYR A 92 1.86 0.80 2.11
CA TYR A 92 1.28 0.85 0.77
C TYR A 92 -0.23 0.64 0.83
N GLY A 93 -0.96 1.69 0.51
CA GLY A 93 -2.42 1.67 0.48
C GLY A 93 -3.05 1.73 1.86
N SER A 94 -4.35 1.46 1.91
CA SER A 94 -5.13 1.44 3.14
C SER A 94 -4.86 0.18 3.95
N ALA A 95 -5.19 0.22 5.24
CA ALA A 95 -5.09 -0.97 6.08
C ALA A 95 -5.97 -2.10 5.55
N VAL A 96 -5.48 -3.33 5.65
CA VAL A 96 -6.20 -4.53 5.27
C VAL A 96 -6.53 -5.35 6.51
N THR A 97 -7.61 -6.13 6.44
CA THR A 97 -7.99 -7.02 7.52
C THR A 97 -7.49 -8.43 7.24
N ILE A 98 -6.72 -9.00 8.16
CA ILE A 98 -6.22 -10.37 8.09
C ILE A 98 -6.60 -11.04 9.42
N ASN A 99 -7.37 -12.12 9.36
CA ASN A 99 -7.82 -12.86 10.55
C ASN A 99 -8.45 -11.96 11.61
N GLY A 100 -9.23 -10.97 11.20
CA GLY A 100 -9.95 -10.08 12.12
C GLY A 100 -9.14 -8.91 12.65
N ALA A 101 -7.87 -8.79 12.34
CA ALA A 101 -7.01 -7.67 12.74
C ALA A 101 -6.61 -6.83 11.53
N LYS A 102 -6.34 -5.54 11.77
CA LYS A 102 -5.93 -4.63 10.71
C LYS A 102 -4.42 -4.52 10.64
N TYR A 103 -3.91 -4.55 9.40
CA TYR A 103 -2.49 -4.47 9.09
C TYR A 103 -2.25 -3.44 7.98
N TYR A 104 -1.04 -2.85 7.97
CA TYR A 104 -0.54 -2.12 6.81
C TYR A 104 0.43 -2.99 6.05
N ARG A 105 0.32 -2.99 4.73
CA ARG A 105 1.29 -3.64 3.86
C ARG A 105 2.57 -2.81 3.81
N ILE A 106 3.71 -3.44 4.06
CA ILE A 106 5.03 -2.78 4.04
C ILE A 106 5.94 -3.34 2.95
N GLY A 107 5.53 -4.36 2.23
CA GLY A 107 6.28 -5.00 1.15
C GLY A 107 5.55 -6.20 0.60
N ILE A 108 6.20 -6.95 -0.27
CA ILE A 108 5.65 -8.19 -0.82
C ILE A 108 5.55 -9.22 0.30
N ARG A 109 4.35 -9.71 0.56
CA ARG A 109 4.06 -10.69 1.64
C ARG A 109 4.53 -10.21 3.02
N GLN A 110 4.54 -8.88 3.24
CA GLN A 110 5.00 -8.30 4.49
C GLN A 110 3.99 -7.28 5.01
N TYR A 111 3.56 -7.49 6.25
CA TYR A 111 2.54 -6.67 6.92
C TYR A 111 2.92 -6.41 8.36
N ILE A 112 2.55 -5.23 8.87
CA ILE A 112 2.70 -4.88 10.29
C ILE A 112 1.33 -4.44 10.80
N LYS A 113 0.99 -4.83 12.03
CA LYS A 113 -0.27 -4.44 12.66
C LYS A 113 -0.43 -2.93 12.67
N LYS A 114 -1.59 -2.44 12.23
CA LYS A 114 -1.92 -1.01 12.22
C LYS A 114 -1.74 -0.36 13.58
N SER A 115 -2.08 -1.07 14.66
CA SER A 115 -1.98 -0.57 16.04
C SER A 115 -0.55 -0.28 16.48
N ASN A 116 0.47 -0.77 15.76
CA ASN A 116 1.87 -0.52 16.06
C ASN A 116 2.40 0.78 15.45
N PHE A 117 1.61 1.44 14.63
CA PHE A 117 1.96 2.73 14.02
C PHE A 117 1.38 3.91 14.81
N MET A 118 2.09 5.01 14.75
CA MET A 118 1.63 6.27 15.33
C MET A 118 0.45 6.87 14.57
#